data_055ac407728219df1adc1e748c493a5d
#
_entry.id   055ac407728219df1adc1e748c493a5d
#
_cell.length_a   1.000
_cell.length_b   1.000
_cell.length_c   1.000
_cell.angle_alpha   90.00
_cell.angle_beta   90.00
_cell.angle_gamma   90.00
#
_symmetry.space_group_name_H-M   'P 1'
#
loop_
_entity.id
_entity.type
_entity.pdbx_description
1 polymer ?
#
loop_
_entity_poly.entity_id
_entity_poly.type
_entity_poly.pdbx_seq_one_letter_code
_entity_poly.pdbx_strand_id
1 'polypeptide(L)'
;AFDYQIIAVNDCSPDGVMDVLRKYAAADPKVIAVDLAKNGGRHNALMCGCHFAEGDYVVFIDDDQQCPADRLWDLMAPLTEGNYDVAIAKYPKKKQSGFKNFGSYVNDSVATWLLGKSRDLKFSNFSVMRKFVRDEIIKYTNPYPYMSGLMLRSTKRVCNVEMEERERTIGVGHYNFR
;
A
#
# COMPACT_ATOMS: atom_id res chain seq x y z
N ALA A 1 2.29 -4.25 24.71
CA ALA A 1 3.35 -4.43 23.70
C ALA A 1 2.66 -4.99 22.47
N PHE A 2 2.96 -4.45 21.29
CA PHE A 2 2.48 -4.98 20.02
C PHE A 2 3.53 -5.93 19.47
N ASP A 3 3.08 -7.07 18.94
CA ASP A 3 3.92 -7.92 18.11
C ASP A 3 3.82 -7.47 16.66
N TYR A 4 4.90 -7.64 15.88
CA TYR A 4 4.94 -7.20 14.51
C TYR A 4 5.77 -8.15 13.62
N GLN A 5 5.50 -8.08 12.34
CA GLN A 5 6.21 -8.77 11.28
C GLN A 5 6.50 -7.75 10.17
N ILE A 6 7.69 -7.75 9.63
CA ILE A 6 8.09 -6.95 8.48
C ILE A 6 8.28 -7.87 7.28
N ILE A 7 7.53 -7.65 6.22
CA ILE A 7 7.63 -8.41 4.98
C ILE A 7 8.14 -7.47 3.90
N ALA A 8 9.41 -7.63 3.55
CA ALA A 8 10.07 -6.85 2.51
C ALA A 8 10.10 -7.65 1.21
N VAL A 9 9.38 -7.18 0.20
CA VAL A 9 9.29 -7.83 -1.10
C VAL A 9 10.11 -7.06 -2.12
N ASN A 10 11.17 -7.68 -2.63
CA ASN A 10 11.96 -7.20 -3.74
C ASN A 10 11.29 -7.58 -5.07
N ASP A 11 10.87 -6.60 -5.87
CA ASP A 11 10.23 -6.81 -7.17
C ASP A 11 11.28 -6.90 -8.30
N CYS A 12 12.27 -7.80 -8.11
CA CYS A 12 13.36 -8.03 -9.07
C CYS A 12 14.16 -6.76 -9.38
N SER A 13 14.58 -6.03 -8.34
CA SER A 13 15.48 -4.88 -8.50
C SER A 13 16.86 -5.32 -8.97
N PRO A 14 17.51 -4.58 -9.90
CA PRO A 14 18.81 -4.94 -10.44
C PRO A 14 19.99 -4.61 -9.52
N ASP A 15 19.73 -3.96 -8.41
CA ASP A 15 20.74 -3.54 -7.41
C ASP A 15 20.94 -4.60 -6.31
N GLY A 16 21.84 -4.32 -5.37
CA GLY A 16 22.16 -5.20 -4.25
C GLY A 16 21.18 -5.18 -3.09
N VAL A 17 19.94 -4.66 -3.26
CA VAL A 17 18.97 -4.50 -2.17
C VAL A 17 18.64 -5.85 -1.52
N MET A 18 18.57 -6.93 -2.31
CA MET A 18 18.24 -8.25 -1.76
C MET A 18 19.30 -8.78 -0.79
N ASP A 19 20.57 -8.48 -1.00
CA ASP A 19 21.64 -8.86 -0.07
C ASP A 19 21.52 -8.10 1.28
N VAL A 20 21.02 -6.88 1.22
CA VAL A 20 20.72 -6.09 2.44
C VAL A 20 19.54 -6.70 3.17
N LEU A 21 18.45 -7.02 2.46
CA LEU A 21 17.25 -7.63 3.05
C LEU A 21 17.55 -8.99 3.69
N ARG A 22 18.38 -9.84 3.05
CA ARG A 22 18.83 -11.11 3.62
C ARG A 22 19.59 -10.95 4.93
N LYS A 23 20.43 -9.92 5.05
CA LYS A 23 21.14 -9.62 6.31
C LYS A 23 20.17 -9.25 7.42
N TYR A 24 19.15 -8.43 7.15
CA TYR A 24 18.14 -8.09 8.13
C TYR A 24 17.30 -9.30 8.53
N ALA A 25 16.87 -10.11 7.59
CA ALA A 25 16.11 -11.34 7.87
C ALA A 25 16.91 -12.38 8.66
N ALA A 26 18.22 -12.43 8.46
CA ALA A 26 19.11 -13.31 9.27
C ALA A 26 19.32 -12.79 10.70
N ALA A 27 19.22 -11.47 10.91
CA ALA A 27 19.44 -10.84 12.21
C ALA A 27 18.16 -10.75 13.07
N ASP A 28 16.98 -10.68 12.44
CA ASP A 28 15.70 -10.53 13.13
C ASP A 28 14.66 -11.51 12.55
N PRO A 29 14.18 -12.49 13.32
CA PRO A 29 13.17 -13.47 12.87
C PRO A 29 11.81 -12.85 12.51
N LYS A 30 11.56 -11.59 12.87
CA LYS A 30 10.36 -10.84 12.50
C LYS A 30 10.43 -10.25 11.09
N VAL A 31 11.61 -10.30 10.45
CA VAL A 31 11.82 -9.81 9.10
C VAL A 31 11.78 -10.96 8.11
N ILE A 32 10.88 -10.90 7.15
CA ILE A 32 10.78 -11.82 6.02
C ILE A 32 11.21 -11.07 4.76
N ALA A 33 12.25 -11.57 4.10
CA ALA A 33 12.71 -11.04 2.82
C ALA A 33 12.26 -11.97 1.69
N VAL A 34 11.51 -11.42 0.73
CA VAL A 34 10.98 -12.16 -0.43
C VAL A 34 11.59 -11.57 -1.70
N ASP A 35 12.09 -12.44 -2.58
CA ASP A 35 12.72 -12.07 -3.85
C ASP A 35 11.88 -12.58 -5.02
N LEU A 36 11.30 -11.70 -5.81
CA LEU A 36 10.54 -12.07 -6.99
C LEU A 36 11.49 -12.32 -8.16
N ALA A 37 11.35 -13.45 -8.82
CA ALA A 37 12.19 -13.83 -9.96
C ALA A 37 11.99 -12.94 -11.20
N LYS A 38 10.92 -12.14 -11.23
CA LYS A 38 10.58 -11.24 -12.33
C LYS A 38 9.87 -10.01 -11.77
N ASN A 39 10.17 -8.84 -12.32
CA ASN A 39 9.41 -7.63 -12.02
C ASN A 39 7.94 -7.82 -12.42
N GLY A 40 7.07 -7.84 -11.43
CA GLY A 40 5.63 -8.00 -11.57
C GLY A 40 4.86 -6.70 -11.34
N GLY A 41 5.55 -5.66 -10.91
CA GLY A 41 4.98 -4.37 -10.52
C GLY A 41 4.44 -4.37 -9.10
N ARG A 42 4.29 -3.16 -8.56
CA ARG A 42 3.93 -2.88 -7.17
C ARG A 42 2.74 -3.71 -6.65
N HIS A 43 1.68 -3.84 -7.43
CA HIS A 43 0.49 -4.56 -7.00
C HIS A 43 0.71 -6.07 -6.82
N ASN A 44 1.55 -6.67 -7.66
CA ASN A 44 1.95 -8.08 -7.50
C ASN A 44 2.90 -8.26 -6.31
N ALA A 45 3.82 -7.32 -6.06
CA ALA A 45 4.67 -7.35 -4.88
C ALA A 45 3.84 -7.25 -3.58
N LEU A 46 2.85 -6.34 -3.52
CA LEU A 46 1.93 -6.25 -2.39
C LEU A 46 1.09 -7.52 -2.21
N MET A 47 0.60 -8.10 -3.30
CA MET A 47 -0.14 -9.37 -3.26
C MET A 47 0.75 -10.49 -2.70
N CYS A 48 2.00 -10.58 -3.16
CA CYS A 48 2.96 -11.53 -2.63
C CYS A 48 3.16 -11.33 -1.11
N GLY A 49 3.39 -10.10 -0.66
CA GLY A 49 3.50 -9.78 0.77
C GLY A 49 2.28 -10.19 1.58
N CYS A 50 1.07 -10.05 1.03
CA CYS A 50 -0.17 -10.49 1.68
C CYS A 50 -0.19 -11.99 1.98
N HIS A 51 0.43 -12.83 1.17
CA HIS A 51 0.48 -14.28 1.43
C HIS A 51 1.33 -14.65 2.64
N PHE A 52 2.29 -13.80 3.02
CA PHE A 52 3.16 -14.02 4.18
C PHE A 52 2.66 -13.31 5.44
N ALA A 53 1.68 -12.41 5.32
CA ALA A 53 1.21 -11.60 6.43
C ALA A 53 0.29 -12.43 7.36
N GLU A 54 0.62 -12.51 8.66
CA GLU A 54 -0.12 -13.30 9.65
C GLU A 54 -0.84 -12.44 10.71
N GLY A 55 -0.45 -11.16 10.85
CA GLY A 55 -0.96 -10.24 11.86
C GLY A 55 -2.45 -9.91 11.71
N ASP A 56 -3.06 -9.42 12.78
CA ASP A 56 -4.47 -8.97 12.82
C ASP A 56 -4.71 -7.74 11.92
N TYR A 57 -3.65 -6.98 11.68
CA TYR A 57 -3.63 -5.82 10.79
C TYR A 57 -2.49 -5.96 9.80
N VAL A 58 -2.73 -5.56 8.56
CA VAL A 58 -1.72 -5.53 7.51
C VAL A 58 -1.55 -4.09 7.05
N VAL A 59 -0.31 -3.62 7.07
CA VAL A 59 0.07 -2.26 6.65
C VAL A 59 0.82 -2.34 5.33
N PHE A 60 0.40 -1.53 4.36
CA PHE A 60 1.16 -1.28 3.14
C PHE A 60 1.93 0.02 3.28
N ILE A 61 3.21 -0.03 2.98
CA ILE A 61 4.12 1.10 3.01
C ILE A 61 5.16 0.95 1.89
N ASP A 62 5.44 2.04 1.18
CA ASP A 62 6.53 2.06 0.21
C ASP A 62 7.84 2.45 0.90
N ASP A 63 8.96 1.99 0.37
CA ASP A 63 10.31 2.18 0.92
C ASP A 63 10.98 3.51 0.54
N ASP A 64 10.28 4.38 -0.18
CA ASP A 64 10.80 5.66 -0.68
C ASP A 64 10.82 6.80 0.37
N GLN A 65 10.53 6.47 1.63
CA GLN A 65 10.48 7.37 2.79
C GLN A 65 9.44 8.50 2.71
N GLN A 66 8.56 8.51 1.71
CA GLN A 66 7.49 9.51 1.60
C GLN A 66 6.34 9.23 2.57
N CYS A 67 6.16 7.98 2.98
CA CYS A 67 5.15 7.58 3.95
C CYS A 67 5.57 7.98 5.38
N PRO A 68 4.73 8.71 6.14
CA PRO A 68 5.04 9.08 7.52
C PRO A 68 4.82 7.88 8.47
N ALA A 69 5.77 6.95 8.50
CA ALA A 69 5.68 5.72 9.30
C ALA A 69 5.51 5.96 10.81
N ASP A 70 6.03 7.09 11.33
CA ASP A 70 5.84 7.56 12.71
C ASP A 70 4.37 7.86 13.05
N ARG A 71 3.53 8.10 12.04
CA ARG A 71 2.09 8.32 12.19
C ARG A 71 1.25 7.06 11.93
N LEU A 72 1.86 5.89 11.97
CA LEU A 72 1.16 4.62 11.79
C LEU A 72 -0.03 4.45 12.74
N TRP A 73 0.13 4.88 14.00
CA TRP A 73 -0.93 4.76 15.00
C TRP A 73 -2.16 5.61 14.68
N ASP A 74 -1.97 6.79 14.10
CA ASP A 74 -3.08 7.63 13.64
C ASP A 74 -3.84 6.94 12.50
N LEU A 75 -3.10 6.26 11.61
CA LEU A 75 -3.70 5.49 10.51
C LEU A 75 -4.46 4.26 11.04
N MET A 76 -4.00 3.65 12.12
CA MET A 76 -4.64 2.48 12.73
C MET A 76 -5.84 2.83 13.62
N ALA A 77 -5.91 4.04 14.16
CA ALA A 77 -6.95 4.45 15.11
C ALA A 77 -8.38 4.14 14.64
N PRO A 78 -8.81 4.46 13.39
CA PRO A 78 -10.16 4.15 12.94
C PRO A 78 -10.50 2.65 12.94
N LEU A 79 -9.49 1.78 12.78
CA LEU A 79 -9.69 0.34 12.82
C LEU A 79 -9.77 -0.15 14.26
N THR A 80 -8.90 0.32 15.15
CA THR A 80 -8.88 -0.11 16.56
C THR A 80 -10.12 0.36 17.29
N GLU A 81 -10.68 1.50 16.97
CA GLU A 81 -11.97 1.99 17.45
C GLU A 81 -13.18 1.22 16.91
N GLY A 82 -12.96 0.33 15.94
CA GLY A 82 -13.99 -0.57 15.41
C GLY A 82 -14.89 0.00 14.33
N ASN A 83 -14.67 1.24 13.89
CA ASN A 83 -15.53 1.93 12.92
C ASN A 83 -15.24 1.54 11.47
N TYR A 84 -13.97 1.19 11.17
CA TYR A 84 -13.52 0.92 9.81
C TYR A 84 -12.70 -0.38 9.72
N ASP A 85 -12.62 -0.92 8.52
CA ASP A 85 -11.88 -2.14 8.20
C ASP A 85 -10.61 -1.86 7.42
N VAL A 86 -10.60 -0.71 6.71
CA VAL A 86 -9.45 -0.19 5.96
C VAL A 86 -9.33 1.30 6.20
N ALA A 87 -8.12 1.78 6.51
CA ALA A 87 -7.79 3.20 6.52
C ALA A 87 -6.64 3.48 5.55
N ILE A 88 -6.75 4.59 4.83
CA ILE A 88 -5.81 4.97 3.78
C ILE A 88 -5.37 6.41 4.04
N ALA A 89 -4.06 6.64 4.08
CA ALA A 89 -3.52 7.99 4.22
C ALA A 89 -3.99 8.87 3.05
N LYS A 90 -4.41 10.08 3.34
CA LYS A 90 -4.80 11.09 2.36
C LYS A 90 -3.87 12.27 2.47
N TYR A 91 -3.12 12.49 1.42
CA TYR A 91 -2.19 13.61 1.34
C TYR A 91 -2.85 14.83 0.72
N PRO A 92 -2.53 16.06 1.17
CA PRO A 92 -3.02 17.28 0.55
C PRO A 92 -2.57 17.34 -0.92
N LYS A 93 -3.44 17.85 -1.79
CA LYS A 93 -3.12 17.98 -3.22
C LYS A 93 -1.92 18.92 -3.40
N LYS A 94 -0.80 18.41 -3.91
CA LYS A 94 0.25 19.27 -4.45
C LYS A 94 -0.33 20.08 -5.63
N LYS A 95 -0.03 21.38 -5.72
CA LYS A 95 -0.41 22.22 -6.87
C LYS A 95 0.21 21.63 -8.13
N GLN A 96 -0.57 20.90 -8.92
CA GLN A 96 -0.14 20.31 -10.19
C GLN A 96 -0.79 21.07 -11.36
N SER A 97 -0.15 21.02 -12.55
CA SER A 97 -0.68 21.67 -13.76
C SER A 97 -2.04 21.10 -14.17
N GLY A 98 -2.92 21.94 -14.75
CA GLY A 98 -4.32 21.63 -15.07
C GLY A 98 -4.53 20.38 -15.94
N PHE A 99 -3.56 20.01 -16.80
CA PHE A 99 -3.66 18.84 -17.67
C PHE A 99 -3.55 17.51 -16.93
N LYS A 100 -2.71 17.44 -15.88
CA LYS A 100 -2.60 16.25 -15.00
C LYS A 100 -3.87 16.05 -14.16
N ASN A 101 -4.57 17.13 -13.84
CA ASN A 101 -5.82 17.08 -13.10
C ASN A 101 -6.97 16.43 -13.89
N PHE A 102 -7.02 16.59 -15.22
CA PHE A 102 -8.06 16.00 -16.07
C PHE A 102 -7.92 14.46 -16.14
N GLY A 103 -6.71 13.95 -16.37
CA GLY A 103 -6.46 12.49 -16.38
C GLY A 103 -6.78 11.83 -15.03
N SER A 104 -6.42 12.49 -13.93
CA SER A 104 -6.76 12.04 -12.58
C SER A 104 -8.28 12.03 -12.33
N TYR A 105 -9.01 13.05 -12.83
CA TYR A 105 -10.47 13.13 -12.70
C TYR A 105 -11.19 12.00 -13.45
N VAL A 106 -10.76 11.69 -14.68
CA VAL A 106 -11.33 10.58 -15.48
C VAL A 106 -11.08 9.25 -14.77
N ASN A 107 -9.86 8.99 -14.30
CA ASN A 107 -9.52 7.77 -13.57
C ASN A 107 -10.32 7.63 -12.27
N ASP A 108 -10.47 8.70 -11.50
CA ASP A 108 -11.28 8.75 -10.27
C ASP A 108 -12.77 8.49 -10.58
N SER A 109 -13.28 9.02 -11.69
CA SER A 109 -14.69 8.83 -12.10
C SER A 109 -14.97 7.40 -12.53
N VAL A 110 -14.05 6.79 -13.29
CA VAL A 110 -14.14 5.38 -13.72
C VAL A 110 -14.05 4.46 -12.49
N ALA A 111 -13.13 4.71 -11.57
CA ALA A 111 -13.01 3.93 -10.34
C ALA A 111 -14.26 4.09 -9.43
N THR A 112 -14.84 5.29 -9.37
CA THR A 112 -16.09 5.55 -8.64
C THR A 112 -17.24 4.74 -9.22
N TRP A 113 -17.38 4.71 -10.54
CA TRP A 113 -18.46 4.01 -11.21
C TRP A 113 -18.30 2.48 -11.18
N LEU A 114 -17.09 1.97 -11.46
CA LEU A 114 -16.83 0.53 -11.54
C LEU A 114 -16.74 -0.15 -10.17
N LEU A 115 -16.19 0.54 -9.16
CA LEU A 115 -15.89 -0.05 -7.86
C LEU A 115 -16.86 0.41 -6.76
N GLY A 116 -17.83 1.27 -7.07
CA GLY A 116 -18.74 1.85 -6.07
C GLY A 116 -18.00 2.71 -5.03
N LYS A 117 -16.85 3.28 -5.39
CA LYS A 117 -16.02 4.10 -4.51
C LYS A 117 -16.71 5.41 -4.19
N SER A 118 -16.67 5.87 -2.94
CA SER A 118 -17.05 7.26 -2.62
C SER A 118 -16.15 8.26 -3.36
N ARG A 119 -16.71 9.36 -3.86
CA ARG A 119 -15.96 10.42 -4.57
C ARG A 119 -14.87 11.04 -3.71
N ASP A 120 -15.08 11.08 -2.40
CA ASP A 120 -14.15 11.70 -1.45
C ASP A 120 -13.02 10.77 -1.03
N LEU A 121 -13.16 9.45 -1.27
CA LEU A 121 -12.14 8.48 -0.93
C LEU A 121 -10.94 8.59 -1.88
N LYS A 122 -9.76 8.78 -1.32
CA LYS A 122 -8.49 8.84 -2.05
C LYS A 122 -7.64 7.63 -1.69
N PHE A 123 -6.95 7.10 -2.70
CA PHE A 123 -5.98 6.01 -2.52
C PHE A 123 -4.57 6.56 -2.44
N SER A 124 -3.77 5.94 -1.59
CA SER A 124 -2.34 6.22 -1.46
C SER A 124 -1.57 4.91 -1.21
N ASN A 125 -0.26 5.04 -1.14
CA ASN A 125 0.65 3.94 -0.90
C ASN A 125 0.74 3.54 0.58
N PHE A 126 0.22 4.36 1.49
CA PHE A 126 0.21 4.10 2.91
C PHE A 126 -1.22 3.78 3.36
N SER A 127 -1.44 2.53 3.72
CA SER A 127 -2.76 2.05 4.13
C SER A 127 -2.66 0.90 5.12
N VAL A 128 -3.69 0.73 5.93
CA VAL A 128 -3.84 -0.38 6.87
C VAL A 128 -5.18 -1.07 6.64
N MET A 129 -5.21 -2.38 6.79
CA MET A 129 -6.42 -3.18 6.71
C MET A 129 -6.46 -4.26 7.78
N ARG A 130 -7.67 -4.70 8.14
CA ARG A 130 -7.88 -5.85 9.03
C ARG A 130 -7.51 -7.15 8.31
N LYS A 131 -7.15 -8.16 9.08
CA LYS A 131 -6.78 -9.50 8.59
C LYS A 131 -7.82 -10.08 7.62
N PHE A 132 -9.11 -10.01 7.93
CA PHE A 132 -10.13 -10.60 7.06
C PHE A 132 -10.15 -9.96 5.66
N VAL A 133 -9.83 -8.66 5.53
CA VAL A 133 -9.72 -7.98 4.23
C VAL A 133 -8.56 -8.58 3.44
N ARG A 134 -7.40 -8.80 4.08
CA ARG A 134 -6.27 -9.50 3.50
C ARG A 134 -6.64 -10.92 3.08
N ASP A 135 -7.38 -11.65 3.93
CA ASP A 135 -7.81 -13.02 3.65
C ASP A 135 -8.75 -13.11 2.43
N GLU A 136 -9.56 -12.07 2.17
CA GLU A 136 -10.35 -11.95 0.94
C GLU A 136 -9.49 -11.60 -0.27
N ILE A 137 -8.51 -10.71 -0.09
CA ILE A 137 -7.60 -10.27 -1.17
C ILE A 137 -6.78 -11.45 -1.72
N ILE A 138 -6.21 -12.30 -0.87
CA ILE A 138 -5.38 -13.43 -1.31
C ILE A 138 -6.15 -14.54 -2.02
N LYS A 139 -7.48 -14.53 -2.01
CA LYS A 139 -8.31 -15.43 -2.84
C LYS A 139 -8.32 -15.04 -4.32
N TYR A 140 -7.80 -13.86 -4.65
CA TYR A 140 -7.72 -13.40 -6.03
C TYR A 140 -6.51 -14.03 -6.73
N THR A 141 -6.76 -14.88 -7.71
CA THR A 141 -5.75 -15.69 -8.42
C THR A 141 -5.46 -15.24 -9.85
N ASN A 142 -6.17 -14.22 -10.34
CA ASN A 142 -5.94 -13.70 -11.69
C ASN A 142 -4.68 -12.82 -11.76
N PRO A 143 -4.03 -12.69 -12.93
CA PRO A 143 -2.94 -11.75 -13.13
C PRO A 143 -3.42 -10.29 -12.95
N TYR A 144 -2.50 -9.39 -12.64
CA TYR A 144 -2.74 -7.96 -12.50
C TYR A 144 -3.72 -7.58 -11.38
N PRO A 145 -3.42 -7.93 -10.12
CA PRO A 145 -4.25 -7.53 -8.99
C PRO A 145 -4.27 -6.00 -8.86
N TYR A 146 -5.45 -5.43 -8.74
CA TYR A 146 -5.60 -4.01 -8.38
C TYR A 146 -5.96 -3.90 -6.91
N MET A 147 -4.95 -3.72 -6.04
CA MET A 147 -5.08 -3.83 -4.58
C MET A 147 -6.19 -2.95 -4.00
N SER A 148 -6.26 -1.69 -4.45
CA SER A 148 -7.33 -0.78 -4.00
C SER A 148 -8.73 -1.27 -4.37
N GLY A 149 -8.89 -1.84 -5.56
CA GLY A 149 -10.15 -2.44 -6.00
C GLY A 149 -10.50 -3.69 -5.18
N LEU A 150 -9.52 -4.51 -4.86
CA LEU A 150 -9.72 -5.71 -4.03
C LEU A 150 -10.13 -5.33 -2.59
N MET A 151 -9.54 -4.28 -2.01
CA MET A 151 -9.97 -3.72 -0.72
C MET A 151 -11.45 -3.30 -0.76
N LEU A 152 -11.87 -2.54 -1.78
CA LEU A 152 -13.25 -2.07 -1.92
C LEU A 152 -14.27 -3.20 -2.17
N ARG A 153 -13.83 -4.31 -2.77
CA ARG A 153 -14.65 -5.50 -2.93
C ARG A 153 -14.86 -6.25 -1.62
N SER A 154 -13.86 -6.20 -0.74
CA SER A 154 -13.89 -6.93 0.53
C SER A 154 -14.72 -6.21 1.60
N THR A 155 -14.77 -4.87 1.58
CA THR A 155 -15.54 -4.09 2.56
C THR A 155 -15.94 -2.72 2.00
N LYS A 156 -17.03 -2.17 2.56
CA LYS A 156 -17.43 -0.77 2.34
C LYS A 156 -16.97 0.17 3.46
N ARG A 157 -16.43 -0.37 4.55
CA ARG A 157 -15.98 0.37 5.73
C ARG A 157 -14.54 0.84 5.53
N VAL A 158 -14.36 1.77 4.58
CA VAL A 158 -13.07 2.34 4.20
C VAL A 158 -13.08 3.84 4.49
N CYS A 159 -12.02 4.36 5.11
CA CYS A 159 -11.86 5.78 5.38
C CYS A 159 -10.52 6.32 4.91
N ASN A 160 -10.43 7.65 4.88
CA ASN A 160 -9.16 8.36 4.75
C ASN A 160 -8.75 8.96 6.10
N VAL A 161 -7.45 8.97 6.35
CA VAL A 161 -6.81 9.71 7.45
C VAL A 161 -5.89 10.75 6.83
N GLU A 162 -6.12 12.04 7.15
CA GLU A 162 -5.31 13.13 6.60
C GLU A 162 -3.92 13.14 7.23
N MET A 163 -2.90 13.16 6.37
CA MET A 163 -1.49 13.14 6.74
C MET A 163 -0.69 14.01 5.79
N GLU A 164 0.45 14.51 6.25
CA GLU A 164 1.41 15.19 5.39
C GLU A 164 2.35 14.16 4.76
N GLU A 165 2.51 14.24 3.44
CA GLU A 165 3.49 13.44 2.71
C GLU A 165 4.88 14.01 2.94
N ARG A 166 5.85 13.16 3.27
CA ARG A 166 7.24 13.60 3.40
C ARG A 166 7.89 13.84 2.04
N GLU A 167 8.85 14.75 2.00
CA GLU A 167 9.66 14.94 0.80
C GLU A 167 10.54 13.71 0.55
N ARG A 168 10.65 13.32 -0.72
CA ARG A 168 11.53 12.22 -1.11
C ARG A 168 12.98 12.63 -0.87
N THR A 169 13.71 11.87 -0.05
CA THR A 169 15.10 12.16 0.29
C THR A 169 16.10 11.50 -0.65
N ILE A 170 15.76 10.39 -1.30
CA ILE A 170 16.64 9.58 -2.16
C ILE A 170 15.88 9.09 -3.39
N GLY A 171 16.53 9.14 -4.56
CA GLY A 171 16.04 8.55 -5.81
C GLY A 171 15.22 9.49 -6.71
N VAL A 172 15.14 9.13 -8.00
CA VAL A 172 14.34 9.82 -9.02
C VAL A 172 13.15 8.91 -9.35
N GLY A 173 11.94 9.49 -9.38
CA GLY A 173 10.73 8.72 -9.72
C GLY A 173 10.79 8.13 -11.13
N HIS A 174 10.59 6.82 -11.27
CA HIS A 174 10.67 6.09 -12.54
C HIS A 174 9.46 6.30 -13.48
N TYR A 175 8.44 7.04 -13.06
CA TYR A 175 7.28 7.34 -13.91
C TYR A 175 7.54 8.57 -14.78
N ASN A 176 8.26 8.38 -15.90
CA ASN A 176 8.28 9.33 -17.00
C ASN A 176 7.29 8.87 -18.07
N PHE A 177 6.29 9.70 -18.40
CA PHE A 177 5.51 9.51 -19.62
C PHE A 177 6.46 9.65 -20.83
N ARG A 178 6.72 8.56 -21.49
CA ARG A 178 7.12 8.54 -22.90
C ARG A 178 5.92 8.23 -23.75
#